data_428e0fa941280e03066bc59420db78b7
#
_entry.id   428e0fa941280e03066bc59420db78b7
#
_cell.length_a   1.000
_cell.length_b   1.000
_cell.length_c   1.000
_cell.angle_alpha   90.00
_cell.angle_beta   90.00
_cell.angle_gamma   90.00
#
_symmetry.space_group_name_H-M   'P 1'
#
loop_
_entity.id
_entity.type
_entity.pdbx_description
1 polymer ?
#
loop_
_entity_poly.entity_id
_entity_poly.type
_entity_poly.pdbx_seq_one_letter_code
_entity_poly.pdbx_strand_id
1 'polypeptide(L)'
;MRRGAKSRMNEVSLGRIIGRTTSVTEEGFNSSSRPMEDDTNAKKEEEEFNTGPLSVLMMSVKNNTQVLINCRNNKKLLGRVRAFDRHCNMVLENVREMWTEIPKTGKGKKKALPVNKDRFISKMFLRGDSVIIVLRNPK
;
A
#
# COMPACT_ATOMS: atom_id res chain seq x y z
N MET A 1 4.37 52.29 -18.38
CA MET A 1 3.23 51.70 -19.10
C MET A 1 3.52 50.28 -19.47
N ARG A 2 2.87 49.30 -18.82
CA ARG A 2 2.37 48.03 -19.37
C ARG A 2 1.69 47.23 -18.30
N ARG A 3 0.48 46.89 -18.63
CA ARG A 3 -0.67 46.47 -17.84
C ARG A 3 -0.59 45.01 -17.41
N GLY A 4 -1.10 44.75 -16.22
CA GLY A 4 -1.25 43.43 -15.66
C GLY A 4 -2.25 42.55 -16.42
N ALA A 5 -1.99 41.25 -16.39
CA ALA A 5 -2.96 40.19 -16.72
C ALA A 5 -3.37 39.49 -15.44
N LYS A 6 -4.61 39.75 -15.02
CA LYS A 6 -5.30 39.00 -13.97
C LYS A 6 -5.76 37.66 -14.53
N SER A 7 -5.21 36.56 -14.01
CA SER A 7 -5.76 35.24 -14.25
C SER A 7 -7.03 35.08 -13.41
N ARG A 8 -8.14 34.83 -14.08
CA ARG A 8 -9.44 34.52 -13.45
C ARG A 8 -9.43 33.07 -13.00
N MET A 9 -9.63 32.85 -11.70
CA MET A 9 -10.04 31.58 -11.16
C MET A 9 -11.48 31.28 -11.60
N ASN A 10 -11.69 30.14 -12.22
CA ASN A 10 -13.02 29.61 -12.47
C ASN A 10 -13.53 28.93 -11.20
N GLU A 11 -14.48 29.55 -10.54
CA GLU A 11 -15.33 28.91 -9.55
C GLU A 11 -16.24 27.89 -10.24
N VAL A 12 -16.07 26.63 -9.88
CA VAL A 12 -17.00 25.57 -10.25
C VAL A 12 -18.16 25.61 -9.26
N SER A 13 -19.31 26.07 -9.73
CA SER A 13 -20.57 26.09 -9.00
C SER A 13 -21.01 24.69 -8.63
N LEU A 14 -21.08 24.40 -7.32
CA LEU A 14 -21.71 23.20 -6.76
C LEU A 14 -23.24 23.31 -6.89
N GLY A 15 -23.80 22.58 -7.87
CA GLY A 15 -25.23 22.43 -8.01
C GLY A 15 -25.85 21.70 -6.82
N ARG A 16 -26.82 22.35 -6.18
CA ARG A 16 -27.69 21.77 -5.16
C ARG A 16 -28.51 20.64 -5.76
N ILE A 17 -28.28 19.41 -5.31
CA ILE A 17 -29.22 18.30 -5.52
C ILE A 17 -30.20 18.36 -4.36
N ILE A 18 -31.42 18.82 -4.65
CA ILE A 18 -32.54 18.73 -3.73
C ILE A 18 -33.10 17.31 -3.83
N GLY A 19 -32.83 16.48 -2.82
CA GLY A 19 -33.42 15.17 -2.69
C GLY A 19 -34.91 15.27 -2.33
N ARG A 20 -35.77 14.71 -3.18
CA ARG A 20 -37.18 14.47 -2.83
C ARG A 20 -37.25 13.43 -1.74
N THR A 21 -37.79 13.78 -0.60
CA THR A 21 -38.25 12.87 0.41
C THR A 21 -39.52 12.18 -0.07
N THR A 22 -39.43 10.92 -0.44
CA THR A 22 -40.58 10.05 -0.54
C THR A 22 -40.76 9.34 0.80
N SER A 23 -41.86 9.62 1.46
CA SER A 23 -42.33 8.89 2.63
C SER A 23 -42.63 7.44 2.23
N VAL A 24 -41.80 6.51 2.68
CA VAL A 24 -42.10 5.08 2.60
C VAL A 24 -42.68 4.69 3.93
N THR A 25 -43.94 4.22 3.89
CA THR A 25 -44.67 3.64 4.99
C THR A 25 -43.93 2.44 5.57
N GLU A 26 -43.85 2.41 6.91
CA GLU A 26 -43.36 1.28 7.67
C GLU A 26 -44.24 0.07 7.47
N GLU A 27 -43.80 -0.89 6.67
CA GLU A 27 -44.28 -2.26 6.79
C GLU A 27 -43.15 -3.08 7.42
N GLY A 28 -43.54 -3.77 8.52
CA GLY A 28 -42.68 -4.51 9.39
C GLY A 28 -41.76 -5.52 8.68
N PHE A 29 -40.50 -5.24 8.67
CA PHE A 29 -39.49 -6.20 8.28
C PHE A 29 -39.18 -7.11 9.47
N ASN A 30 -39.72 -8.30 9.42
CA ASN A 30 -39.51 -9.38 10.38
C ASN A 30 -37.99 -9.67 10.41
N SER A 31 -37.35 -9.31 11.51
CA SER A 31 -35.96 -9.57 11.79
C SER A 31 -35.73 -11.08 11.92
N SER A 32 -35.47 -11.74 10.81
CA SER A 32 -34.82 -13.05 10.79
C SER A 32 -33.41 -12.88 11.30
N SER A 33 -33.17 -13.33 12.53
CA SER A 33 -31.88 -13.40 13.17
C SER A 33 -30.89 -14.14 12.27
N ARG A 34 -29.94 -13.39 11.70
CA ARG A 34 -28.73 -13.97 11.08
C ARG A 34 -27.90 -14.62 12.17
N PRO A 35 -27.34 -15.82 11.94
CA PRO A 35 -26.52 -16.49 12.94
C PRO A 35 -25.28 -15.64 13.26
N MET A 36 -24.92 -15.55 14.54
CA MET A 36 -23.73 -14.91 15.10
C MET A 36 -22.42 -15.69 14.78
N GLU A 37 -22.23 -16.14 13.53
CA GLU A 37 -21.02 -16.89 13.16
C GLU A 37 -19.88 -15.99 12.67
N ASP A 38 -20.13 -14.71 12.43
CA ASP A 38 -19.17 -13.80 11.82
C ASP A 38 -18.12 -13.25 12.83
N ASP A 39 -18.49 -13.08 14.09
CA ASP A 39 -17.61 -12.50 15.12
C ASP A 39 -16.51 -13.47 15.59
N THR A 40 -16.71 -14.78 15.50
CA THR A 40 -15.73 -15.76 15.92
C THR A 40 -14.64 -15.96 14.88
N ASN A 41 -14.96 -15.84 13.60
CA ASN A 41 -13.98 -15.94 12.52
C ASN A 41 -13.08 -14.71 12.47
N ALA A 42 -13.62 -13.51 12.65
CA ALA A 42 -12.84 -12.28 12.71
C ALA A 42 -11.83 -12.29 13.85
N LYS A 43 -12.22 -12.76 15.04
CA LYS A 43 -11.31 -12.89 16.18
C LYS A 43 -10.20 -13.92 15.96
N LYS A 44 -10.50 -15.05 15.33
CA LYS A 44 -9.50 -16.06 14.99
C LYS A 44 -8.50 -15.53 13.95
N GLU A 45 -8.95 -14.82 12.95
CA GLU A 45 -8.07 -14.19 11.96
C GLU A 45 -7.16 -13.13 12.61
N GLU A 46 -7.67 -12.30 13.51
CA GLU A 46 -6.85 -11.35 14.25
C GLU A 46 -5.79 -12.02 15.13
N GLU A 47 -6.13 -13.11 15.82
CA GLU A 47 -5.18 -13.88 16.60
C GLU A 47 -4.10 -14.51 15.71
N GLU A 48 -4.46 -15.05 14.57
CA GLU A 48 -3.52 -15.63 13.61
C GLU A 48 -2.54 -14.58 13.08
N PHE A 49 -3.00 -13.35 12.78
CA PHE A 49 -2.13 -12.26 12.38
C PHE A 49 -1.21 -11.76 13.50
N ASN A 50 -1.62 -11.88 14.77
CA ASN A 50 -0.82 -11.44 15.91
C ASN A 50 0.24 -12.47 16.34
N THR A 51 -0.02 -13.76 16.15
CA THR A 51 0.84 -14.85 16.64
C THR A 51 1.55 -15.61 15.53
N GLY A 52 1.03 -15.60 14.31
CA GLY A 52 1.59 -16.31 13.16
C GLY A 52 2.74 -15.58 12.45
N PRO A 53 3.22 -16.11 11.32
CA PRO A 53 4.32 -15.54 10.55
C PRO A 53 4.06 -14.09 10.08
N LEU A 54 2.81 -13.75 9.82
CA LEU A 54 2.41 -12.40 9.42
C LEU A 54 2.44 -11.37 10.56
N SER A 55 2.70 -11.80 11.79
CA SER A 55 2.88 -10.91 12.94
C SER A 55 3.98 -9.87 12.72
N VAL A 56 5.00 -10.19 11.93
CA VAL A 56 6.07 -9.27 11.54
C VAL A 56 5.51 -8.05 10.80
N LEU A 57 4.61 -8.28 9.86
CA LEU A 57 3.94 -7.22 9.11
C LEU A 57 2.95 -6.45 9.99
N MET A 58 2.18 -7.16 10.80
CA MET A 58 1.23 -6.55 11.73
C MET A 58 1.94 -5.58 12.70
N MET A 59 3.05 -6.01 13.29
CA MET A 59 3.83 -5.15 14.18
C MET A 59 4.43 -3.95 13.46
N SER A 60 4.84 -4.13 12.21
CA SER A 60 5.37 -3.02 11.40
C SER A 60 4.31 -1.98 11.08
N VAL A 61 3.07 -2.41 10.83
CA VAL A 61 1.92 -1.51 10.63
C VAL A 61 1.58 -0.77 11.93
N LYS A 62 1.46 -1.50 13.06
CA LYS A 62 1.13 -0.91 14.37
C LYS A 62 2.17 0.13 14.82
N ASN A 63 3.44 -0.18 14.66
CA ASN A 63 4.54 0.67 15.11
C ASN A 63 4.99 1.68 14.03
N ASN A 64 4.38 1.66 12.86
CA ASN A 64 4.77 2.49 11.72
C ASN A 64 6.28 2.40 11.39
N THR A 65 6.85 1.22 11.48
CA THR A 65 8.28 0.97 11.26
C THR A 65 8.56 0.58 9.82
N GLN A 66 9.77 0.90 9.36
CA GLN A 66 10.21 0.49 8.03
C GLN A 66 10.55 -1.00 8.02
N VAL A 67 10.29 -1.62 6.88
CA VAL A 67 10.68 -3.00 6.56
C VAL A 67 11.53 -3.02 5.31
N LEU A 68 12.45 -3.97 5.25
CA LEU A 68 13.22 -4.28 4.07
C LEU A 68 12.63 -5.54 3.42
N ILE A 69 12.22 -5.42 2.17
CA ILE A 69 11.61 -6.49 1.40
C ILE A 69 12.52 -6.84 0.23
N ASN A 70 12.93 -8.11 0.15
CA ASN A 70 13.65 -8.60 -1.02
C ASN A 70 12.65 -9.18 -2.01
N CYS A 71 12.74 -8.75 -3.26
CA CYS A 71 11.87 -9.18 -4.35
C CYS A 71 12.59 -10.13 -5.32
N ARG A 72 11.80 -10.94 -6.03
CA ARG A 72 12.30 -11.93 -7.00
C ARG A 72 13.07 -11.31 -8.18
N ASN A 73 12.89 -10.03 -8.45
CA ASN A 73 13.60 -9.30 -9.51
C ASN A 73 14.98 -8.75 -9.07
N ASN A 74 15.56 -9.28 -8.00
CA ASN A 74 16.80 -8.79 -7.38
C ASN A 74 16.76 -7.34 -6.91
N LYS A 75 15.56 -6.80 -6.72
CA LYS A 75 15.39 -5.49 -6.14
C LYS A 75 15.05 -5.59 -4.66
N LYS A 76 15.47 -4.61 -3.90
CA LYS A 76 15.17 -4.46 -2.49
C LYS A 76 14.29 -3.22 -2.31
N LEU A 77 13.27 -3.36 -1.50
CA LEU A 77 12.35 -2.28 -1.16
C LEU A 77 12.49 -1.97 0.32
N LEU A 78 12.81 -0.74 0.64
CA LEU A 78 12.82 -0.23 2.01
C LEU A 78 11.67 0.76 2.15
N GLY A 79 10.66 0.44 2.95
CA GLY A 79 9.47 1.27 3.06
C GLY A 79 8.61 0.93 4.26
N ARG A 80 7.48 1.60 4.39
CA ARG A 80 6.50 1.38 5.46
C ARG A 80 5.30 0.64 4.90
N VAL A 81 4.89 -0.41 5.61
CA VAL A 81 3.67 -1.16 5.28
C VAL A 81 2.47 -0.42 5.84
N ARG A 82 1.49 -0.12 4.98
CA ARG A 82 0.22 0.48 5.38
C ARG A 82 -0.88 -0.55 5.55
N ALA A 83 -0.91 -1.52 4.65
CA ALA A 83 -1.86 -2.62 4.69
C ALA A 83 -1.25 -3.86 4.05
N PHE A 84 -1.70 -5.01 4.45
CA PHE A 84 -1.31 -6.29 3.88
C PHE A 84 -2.45 -7.30 4.02
N ASP A 85 -2.37 -8.36 3.24
CA ASP A 85 -3.30 -9.49 3.32
C ASP A 85 -2.59 -10.82 3.63
N ARG A 86 -3.37 -11.90 3.72
CA ARG A 86 -2.85 -13.26 3.95
C ARG A 86 -1.90 -13.76 2.86
N HIS A 87 -1.96 -13.20 1.67
CA HIS A 87 -1.13 -13.55 0.53
C HIS A 87 0.16 -12.72 0.43
N CYS A 88 0.44 -11.90 1.45
CA CYS A 88 1.55 -10.93 1.46
C CYS A 88 1.47 -9.86 0.36
N ASN A 89 0.29 -9.63 -0.22
CA ASN A 89 0.07 -8.41 -0.99
C ASN A 89 0.12 -7.23 -0.03
N MET A 90 0.82 -6.18 -0.41
CA MET A 90 1.08 -5.05 0.48
C MET A 90 0.89 -3.73 -0.21
N VAL A 91 0.36 -2.77 0.54
CA VAL A 91 0.41 -1.35 0.20
C VAL A 91 1.55 -0.71 0.98
N LEU A 92 2.50 -0.15 0.26
CA LEU A 92 3.72 0.44 0.81
C LEU A 92 3.74 1.94 0.60
N GLU A 93 4.33 2.66 1.55
CA GLU A 93 4.56 4.11 1.47
C GLU A 93 6.01 4.47 1.74
N ASN A 94 6.45 5.59 1.15
CA ASN A 94 7.81 6.11 1.29
C ASN A 94 8.86 5.04 0.98
N VAL A 95 8.71 4.41 -0.16
CA VAL A 95 9.52 3.27 -0.58
C VAL A 95 10.77 3.75 -1.29
N ARG A 96 11.91 3.25 -0.85
CA ARG A 96 13.17 3.33 -1.60
C ARG A 96 13.43 1.98 -2.25
N GLU A 97 13.32 1.92 -3.57
CA GLU A 97 13.67 0.75 -4.37
C GLU A 97 15.16 0.81 -4.70
N MET A 98 15.88 -0.27 -4.42
CA MET A 98 17.33 -0.37 -4.61
C MET A 98 17.66 -1.58 -5.46
N TRP A 99 18.59 -1.41 -6.41
CA TRP A 99 19.09 -2.51 -7.25
C TRP A 99 20.52 -2.24 -7.68
N THR A 100 21.16 -3.29 -8.16
CA THR A 100 22.50 -3.21 -8.73
C THR A 100 22.41 -3.47 -10.23
N GLU A 101 22.96 -2.59 -11.03
CA GLU A 101 23.01 -2.69 -12.47
C GLU A 101 24.45 -2.84 -12.95
N ILE A 102 24.66 -3.77 -13.86
CA ILE A 102 25.95 -3.89 -14.55
C ILE A 102 25.81 -3.12 -15.87
N PRO A 103 26.46 -1.96 -16.03
CA PRO A 103 26.36 -1.22 -17.28
C PRO A 103 26.93 -2.03 -18.42
N LYS A 104 26.19 -2.05 -19.54
CA LYS A 104 26.69 -2.66 -20.78
C LYS A 104 27.75 -1.77 -21.37
N THR A 105 29.01 -2.08 -21.11
CA THR A 105 30.11 -1.43 -21.81
C THR A 105 30.21 -2.00 -23.22
N GLY A 106 30.40 -1.11 -24.21
CA GLY A 106 30.59 -1.50 -25.61
C GLY A 106 31.77 -2.46 -25.79
N LYS A 107 32.05 -2.86 -27.01
CA LYS A 107 32.99 -3.90 -27.48
C LYS A 107 34.36 -3.90 -26.78
N GLY A 108 34.43 -4.36 -25.53
CA GLY A 108 35.66 -4.51 -24.79
C GLY A 108 35.62 -5.65 -23.79
N LYS A 109 36.72 -6.40 -23.61
CA LYS A 109 36.82 -7.56 -22.71
C LYS A 109 36.79 -7.23 -21.21
N LYS A 110 36.69 -5.96 -20.83
CA LYS A 110 36.64 -5.55 -19.42
C LYS A 110 35.18 -5.61 -18.91
N LYS A 111 34.95 -6.43 -17.88
CA LYS A 111 33.68 -6.44 -17.15
C LYS A 111 33.51 -5.09 -16.47
N ALA A 112 32.39 -4.40 -16.73
CA ALA A 112 32.05 -3.17 -16.03
C ALA A 112 31.79 -3.46 -14.54
N LEU A 113 32.17 -2.53 -13.70
CA LEU A 113 31.87 -2.61 -12.27
C LEU A 113 30.36 -2.43 -12.04
N PRO A 114 29.77 -3.21 -11.13
CA PRO A 114 28.37 -3.07 -10.78
C PRO A 114 28.13 -1.70 -10.13
N VAL A 115 27.05 -1.03 -10.53
CA VAL A 115 26.63 0.27 -9.99
C VAL A 115 25.34 0.08 -9.21
N ASN A 116 25.29 0.57 -7.98
CA ASN A 116 24.09 0.59 -7.18
C ASN A 116 23.22 1.78 -7.58
N LYS A 117 21.96 1.51 -7.85
CA LYS A 117 20.94 2.52 -8.17
C LYS A 117 19.80 2.44 -7.17
N ASP A 118 19.18 3.56 -6.93
CA ASP A 118 17.98 3.66 -6.12
C ASP A 118 17.01 4.66 -6.71
N ARG A 119 15.71 4.49 -6.35
CA ARG A 119 14.68 5.47 -6.64
C ARG A 119 13.67 5.54 -5.51
N PHE A 120 13.05 6.69 -5.37
CA PHE A 120 11.99 6.91 -4.39
C PHE A 120 10.62 6.74 -5.05
N ILE A 121 9.71 6.03 -4.35
CA ILE A 121 8.32 5.83 -4.73
C ILE A 121 7.44 6.21 -3.54
N SER A 122 6.53 7.16 -3.72
CA SER A 122 5.70 7.66 -2.63
C SER A 122 4.73 6.61 -2.11
N LYS A 123 4.02 5.94 -3.00
CA LYS A 123 3.10 4.83 -2.70
C LYS A 123 3.17 3.78 -3.80
N MET A 124 3.07 2.51 -3.40
CA MET A 124 3.01 1.41 -4.34
C MET A 124 2.23 0.23 -3.78
N PHE A 125 1.66 -0.55 -4.67
CA PHE A 125 1.11 -1.88 -4.38
C PHE A 125 2.13 -2.94 -4.77
N LEU A 126 2.42 -3.85 -3.85
CA LEU A 126 3.31 -4.98 -4.08
C LEU A 126 2.51 -6.28 -4.04
N ARG A 127 2.56 -7.05 -5.13
CA ARG A 127 1.98 -8.38 -5.16
C ARG A 127 2.82 -9.36 -4.36
N GLY A 128 2.19 -10.18 -3.53
CA GLY A 128 2.85 -11.12 -2.63
C GLY A 128 3.74 -12.16 -3.32
N ASP A 129 3.40 -12.57 -4.55
CA ASP A 129 4.22 -13.49 -5.34
C ASP A 129 5.65 -12.99 -5.61
N SER A 130 5.84 -11.67 -5.59
CA SER A 130 7.14 -11.05 -5.81
C SER A 130 8.01 -11.01 -4.56
N VAL A 131 7.44 -11.26 -3.39
CA VAL A 131 8.12 -11.20 -2.10
C VAL A 131 8.89 -12.49 -1.85
N ILE A 132 10.17 -12.37 -1.51
CA ILE A 132 11.00 -13.50 -1.08
C ILE A 132 11.13 -13.49 0.44
N ILE A 133 11.54 -12.35 0.99
CA ILE A 133 11.78 -12.19 2.43
C ILE A 133 11.43 -10.78 2.88
N VAL A 134 10.89 -10.68 4.07
CA VAL A 134 10.60 -9.43 4.76
C VAL A 134 11.43 -9.35 6.01
N LEU A 135 12.23 -8.31 6.14
CA LEU A 135 13.10 -8.06 7.27
C LEU A 135 12.64 -6.83 8.03
N ARG A 136 12.54 -6.93 9.33
CA ARG A 136 12.33 -5.75 10.17
C ARG A 136 13.60 -4.92 10.18
N ASN A 137 13.45 -3.61 10.02
CA ASN A 137 14.58 -2.72 10.16
C ASN A 137 14.99 -2.67 11.64
N PRO A 138 16.16 -3.16 12.02
CA PRO A 138 16.63 -3.01 13.39
C PRO A 138 16.85 -1.52 13.67
N LYS A 139 16.39 -1.09 14.83
CA LYS A 139 16.66 0.27 15.33
C LYS A 139 18.11 0.37 15.78
#